data_e1b315fcfa71b05e8236491bf4dd8926
#
_entry.id   e1b315fcfa71b05e8236491bf4dd8926
#
_cell.length_a   1.000
_cell.length_b   1.000
_cell.length_c   1.000
_cell.angle_alpha   90.00
_cell.angle_beta   90.00
_cell.angle_gamma   90.00
#
_symmetry.space_group_name_H-M   'P 1'
#
loop_
_entity.id
_entity.type
_entity.pdbx_description
1 polymer ?
#
loop_
_entity_poly.entity_id
_entity_poly.type
_entity_poly.pdbx_seq_one_letter_code
_entity_poly.pdbx_strand_id
1 'polypeptide(L)'
;MTIQKILALLVLHWALCGASGRENFYSQTSLPFVLGERLEYDLKWGFFRVGSASMEVFSENPQEPEGPKIVRFQVRTNSFADAFYKVRTTVKSTLDSSFSKTLKYEKSQHEGSTHREIIVEYDYKKKEARYFEGNNLTKITSIPGPVFDPLSIAYFFRLHSLVPGGKTTLPTCDGKKFRQVVVRTGKREHIKLPQGKIFAIGTSPEMENLGGVFNKSPKGMLEVWYSDDDRKVPVRVRSKVIVGSFTATLTEAFPALKIID
;
A
#
# COMPACT_ATOMS: atom_id res chain seq x y z
N MET A 1 5.92 2.14 -25.58
CA MET A 1 6.10 2.00 -24.12
C MET A 1 5.32 0.78 -23.73
N THR A 2 6.03 -0.31 -23.50
CA THR A 2 5.52 -1.68 -23.38
C THR A 2 4.74 -1.87 -22.07
N ILE A 3 3.79 -2.78 -22.05
CA ILE A 3 3.06 -3.35 -20.89
C ILE A 3 3.98 -3.57 -19.68
N GLN A 4 5.26 -3.81 -19.91
CA GLN A 4 6.34 -3.91 -18.93
C GLN A 4 6.44 -2.77 -17.90
N LYS A 5 6.14 -1.51 -18.29
CA LYS A 5 6.21 -0.35 -17.40
C LYS A 5 4.92 -0.10 -16.62
N ILE A 6 3.85 -0.80 -16.95
CA ILE A 6 2.51 -0.55 -16.44
C ILE A 6 2.23 -1.35 -15.17
N LEU A 7 2.68 -2.61 -15.10
CA LEU A 7 2.49 -3.44 -13.91
C LEU A 7 3.48 -3.13 -12.78
N ALA A 8 4.69 -2.66 -13.11
CA ALA A 8 5.65 -2.15 -12.13
C ALA A 8 5.12 -0.93 -11.34
N LEU A 9 4.11 -0.23 -11.90
CA LEU A 9 3.49 0.95 -11.31
C LEU A 9 2.60 0.65 -10.09
N LEU A 10 2.07 -0.55 -9.94
CA LEU A 10 1.21 -0.91 -8.81
C LEU A 10 1.93 -0.97 -7.46
N VAL A 11 3.25 -1.09 -7.46
CA VAL A 11 4.06 -1.25 -6.24
C VAL A 11 4.99 -0.07 -5.98
N LEU A 12 5.17 0.88 -6.91
CA LEU A 12 6.26 1.86 -6.86
C LEU A 12 5.85 3.34 -6.71
N HIS A 13 4.57 3.69 -6.62
CA HIS A 13 4.15 5.07 -6.82
C HIS A 13 3.44 5.73 -5.64
N TRP A 14 4.19 5.85 -4.54
CA TRP A 14 3.76 6.69 -3.42
C TRP A 14 4.86 7.67 -3.06
N ALA A 15 4.74 8.88 -3.51
CA ALA A 15 5.45 9.99 -2.88
C ALA A 15 5.12 11.37 -3.49
N LEU A 16 4.86 12.36 -2.67
CA LEU A 16 5.24 13.78 -2.61
C LEU A 16 4.09 14.69 -2.18
N CYS A 17 4.22 15.56 -1.33
CA CYS A 17 4.86 16.71 -0.80
C CYS A 17 3.95 17.53 0.15
N GLY A 18 4.42 17.99 1.15
CA GLY A 18 4.56 18.92 2.19
C GLY A 18 3.42 19.84 2.66
N ALA A 19 3.23 19.90 3.94
CA ALA A 19 3.33 20.99 4.91
C ALA A 19 2.59 20.69 6.23
N SER A 20 3.27 20.99 7.26
CA SER A 20 3.03 21.14 8.70
C SER A 20 1.58 21.13 9.22
N GLY A 21 1.27 20.11 10.03
CA GLY A 21 0.22 20.09 11.04
C GLY A 21 0.57 18.99 12.05
N ARG A 22 0.90 19.37 13.28
CA ARG A 22 1.08 18.42 14.37
C ARG A 22 -0.29 17.96 14.85
N GLU A 23 -0.74 16.81 14.38
CA GLU A 23 -1.82 16.08 15.03
C GLU A 23 -1.22 15.08 16.02
N ASN A 24 -1.69 15.12 17.27
CA ASN A 24 -1.33 14.16 18.30
C ASN A 24 -1.94 12.80 17.94
N PHE A 25 -1.07 11.85 17.62
CA PHE A 25 -1.46 10.46 17.39
C PHE A 25 -1.76 9.80 18.74
N TYR A 26 -3.03 9.63 19.07
CA TYR A 26 -3.46 8.92 20.26
C TYR A 26 -3.25 7.41 20.08
N SER A 27 -2.70 6.79 21.12
CA SER A 27 -2.56 5.34 21.26
C SER A 27 -3.94 4.67 21.20
N GLN A 28 -4.23 3.95 20.14
CA GLN A 28 -5.33 3.00 20.13
C GLN A 28 -4.92 1.77 20.93
N THR A 29 -5.69 1.44 21.95
CA THR A 29 -5.46 0.28 22.84
C THR A 29 -5.69 -1.07 22.16
N SER A 30 -6.24 -1.11 20.94
CA SER A 30 -6.41 -2.32 20.13
C SER A 30 -6.30 -2.02 18.65
N LEU A 31 -5.66 -2.91 17.89
CA LEU A 31 -5.58 -2.81 16.43
C LEU A 31 -6.95 -3.16 15.81
N PRO A 32 -7.37 -2.51 14.72
CA PRO A 32 -8.63 -2.80 14.02
C PRO A 32 -8.58 -4.08 13.18
N PHE A 33 -7.53 -4.85 13.31
CA PHE A 33 -7.31 -6.13 12.63
C PHE A 33 -6.61 -7.10 13.57
N VAL A 34 -6.78 -8.39 13.32
CA VAL A 34 -6.14 -9.45 14.10
C VAL A 34 -4.88 -9.96 13.43
N LEU A 35 -3.93 -10.48 14.22
CA LEU A 35 -2.82 -11.23 13.66
C LEU A 35 -3.36 -12.49 12.97
N GLY A 36 -2.85 -12.79 11.78
CA GLY A 36 -3.39 -13.82 10.89
C GLY A 36 -4.51 -13.33 9.97
N GLU A 37 -4.86 -12.01 10.00
CA GLU A 37 -5.78 -11.48 9.02
C GLU A 37 -5.23 -11.70 7.61
N ARG A 38 -6.10 -12.18 6.71
CA ARG A 38 -5.79 -12.41 5.30
C ARG A 38 -6.88 -11.85 4.41
N LEU A 39 -6.46 -11.11 3.40
CA LEU A 39 -7.30 -10.43 2.42
C LEU A 39 -6.88 -10.89 1.02
N GLU A 40 -7.83 -11.42 0.24
CA GLU A 40 -7.60 -11.88 -1.13
C GLU A 40 -8.28 -10.97 -2.13
N TYR A 41 -7.62 -10.75 -3.26
CA TYR A 41 -8.08 -9.82 -4.30
C TYR A 41 -8.00 -10.43 -5.68
N ASP A 42 -9.03 -10.18 -6.49
CA ASP A 42 -8.98 -10.33 -7.95
C ASP A 42 -8.39 -9.07 -8.58
N LEU A 43 -7.45 -9.26 -9.50
CA LEU A 43 -6.87 -8.20 -10.30
C LEU A 43 -7.48 -8.19 -11.70
N LYS A 44 -7.97 -7.01 -12.10
CA LYS A 44 -8.50 -6.77 -13.45
C LYS A 44 -7.74 -5.63 -14.14
N TRP A 45 -7.54 -5.79 -15.45
CA TRP A 45 -7.14 -4.72 -16.36
C TRP A 45 -8.30 -4.44 -17.31
N GLY A 46 -8.97 -3.30 -17.11
CA GLY A 46 -10.28 -3.09 -17.72
C GLY A 46 -11.26 -4.18 -17.31
N PHE A 47 -11.72 -4.97 -18.26
CA PHE A 47 -12.66 -6.08 -18.04
C PHE A 47 -11.97 -7.43 -17.82
N PHE A 48 -10.69 -7.55 -18.16
CA PHE A 48 -9.98 -8.81 -18.14
C PHE A 48 -9.42 -9.10 -16.75
N ARG A 49 -9.69 -10.31 -16.24
CA ARG A 49 -9.03 -10.81 -15.03
C ARG A 49 -7.60 -11.20 -15.40
N VAL A 50 -6.63 -10.52 -14.78
CA VAL A 50 -5.21 -10.67 -15.11
C VAL A 50 -4.39 -11.31 -13.99
N GLY A 51 -4.99 -11.54 -12.82
CA GLY A 51 -4.25 -12.12 -11.69
C GLY A 51 -4.98 -12.05 -10.38
N SER A 52 -4.22 -12.22 -9.32
CA SER A 52 -4.67 -12.12 -7.93
C SER A 52 -3.61 -11.44 -7.07
N ALA A 53 -4.04 -10.92 -5.93
CA ALA A 53 -3.15 -10.43 -4.88
C ALA A 53 -3.66 -10.86 -3.52
N SER A 54 -2.76 -10.90 -2.52
CA SER A 54 -3.13 -11.12 -1.12
C SER A 54 -2.43 -10.12 -0.21
N MET A 55 -3.07 -9.78 0.89
CA MET A 55 -2.48 -9.04 2.02
C MET A 55 -2.65 -9.84 3.29
N GLU A 56 -1.60 -9.91 4.10
CA GLU A 56 -1.60 -10.63 5.37
C GLU A 56 -0.88 -9.80 6.43
N VAL A 57 -1.29 -9.97 7.70
CA VAL A 57 -0.60 -9.39 8.84
C VAL A 57 -0.30 -10.46 9.88
N PHE A 58 0.94 -10.52 10.37
CA PHE A 58 1.38 -11.50 11.36
C PHE A 58 2.49 -10.95 12.25
N SER A 59 2.78 -11.60 13.36
CA SER A 59 3.91 -11.25 14.22
C SER A 59 5.22 -11.64 13.56
N GLU A 60 6.26 -10.82 13.69
CA GLU A 60 7.61 -11.18 13.26
C GLU A 60 8.13 -12.38 14.04
N ASN A 61 7.91 -12.38 15.36
CA ASN A 61 8.20 -13.51 16.24
C ASN A 61 6.89 -13.94 16.95
N PRO A 62 6.37 -15.16 16.68
CA PRO A 62 5.15 -15.63 17.34
C PRO A 62 5.26 -15.74 18.87
N GLN A 63 6.47 -15.91 19.42
CA GLN A 63 6.72 -15.94 20.86
C GLN A 63 6.71 -14.55 21.51
N GLU A 64 6.76 -13.49 20.70
CA GLU A 64 6.76 -12.10 21.15
C GLU A 64 5.56 -11.34 20.53
N PRO A 65 4.33 -11.61 21.00
CA PRO A 65 3.13 -11.02 20.40
C PRO A 65 3.10 -9.49 20.47
N GLU A 66 3.83 -8.89 21.41
CA GLU A 66 3.99 -7.42 21.52
C GLU A 66 5.18 -6.88 20.70
N GLY A 67 5.94 -7.74 20.02
CA GLY A 67 7.04 -7.38 19.14
C GLY A 67 6.57 -6.79 17.80
N PRO A 68 7.52 -6.53 16.88
CA PRO A 68 7.21 -6.01 15.55
C PRO A 68 6.23 -6.88 14.76
N LYS A 69 5.50 -6.27 13.86
CA LYS A 69 4.50 -6.91 13.00
C LYS A 69 4.93 -6.84 11.54
N ILE A 70 4.61 -7.87 10.79
CA ILE A 70 4.87 -7.93 9.35
C ILE A 70 3.54 -7.84 8.61
N VAL A 71 3.47 -6.88 7.69
CA VAL A 71 2.48 -6.86 6.61
C VAL A 71 3.13 -7.45 5.38
N ARG A 72 2.51 -8.45 4.78
CA ARG A 72 2.95 -9.07 3.53
C ARG A 72 1.92 -8.83 2.44
N PHE A 73 2.37 -8.33 1.31
CA PHE A 73 1.58 -8.23 0.08
C PHE A 73 2.20 -9.09 -0.99
N GLN A 74 1.38 -9.89 -1.67
CA GLN A 74 1.81 -10.71 -2.80
C GLN A 74 0.92 -10.42 -3.99
N VAL A 75 1.52 -10.38 -5.18
CA VAL A 75 0.80 -10.20 -6.43
C VAL A 75 1.33 -11.15 -7.49
N ARG A 76 0.41 -11.76 -8.24
CA ARG A 76 0.73 -12.67 -9.34
C ARG A 76 -0.26 -12.54 -10.47
N THR A 77 0.24 -12.57 -11.69
CA THR A 77 -0.57 -12.70 -12.90
C THR A 77 -1.05 -14.14 -13.08
N ASN A 78 -2.19 -14.31 -13.75
CA ASN A 78 -2.71 -15.63 -14.18
C ASN A 78 -2.05 -16.09 -15.48
N SER A 79 -2.36 -17.32 -15.94
CA SER A 79 -1.77 -17.89 -17.14
C SER A 79 -2.05 -17.07 -18.41
N PHE A 80 -3.21 -16.42 -18.50
CA PHE A 80 -3.54 -15.53 -19.62
C PHE A 80 -2.59 -14.33 -19.66
N ALA A 81 -2.42 -13.63 -18.55
CA ALA A 81 -1.56 -12.47 -18.50
C ALA A 81 -0.06 -12.85 -18.55
N ASP A 82 0.33 -14.01 -18.03
CA ASP A 82 1.70 -14.53 -18.08
C ASP A 82 2.21 -14.70 -19.52
N ALA A 83 1.33 -14.98 -20.46
CA ALA A 83 1.69 -15.07 -21.88
C ALA A 83 2.20 -13.74 -22.45
N PHE A 84 1.83 -12.62 -21.86
CA PHE A 84 2.25 -11.28 -22.29
C PHE A 84 3.24 -10.65 -21.31
N TYR A 85 2.99 -10.80 -20.02
CA TYR A 85 3.81 -10.18 -18.98
C TYR A 85 3.61 -10.86 -17.62
N LYS A 86 4.57 -11.69 -17.25
CA LYS A 86 4.54 -12.44 -15.98
C LYS A 86 4.94 -11.55 -14.81
N VAL A 87 4.13 -11.56 -13.75
CA VAL A 87 4.39 -10.86 -12.48
C VAL A 87 4.35 -11.83 -11.32
N ARG A 88 5.40 -11.80 -10.51
CA ARG A 88 5.52 -12.49 -9.21
C ARG A 88 6.27 -11.53 -8.30
N THR A 89 5.52 -10.77 -7.52
CA THR A 89 6.12 -9.78 -6.63
C THR A 89 5.61 -9.99 -5.20
N THR A 90 6.55 -10.02 -4.27
CA THR A 90 6.27 -10.06 -2.83
C THR A 90 6.84 -8.81 -2.19
N VAL A 91 6.06 -8.18 -1.34
CA VAL A 91 6.47 -7.02 -0.53
C VAL A 91 6.19 -7.32 0.93
N LYS A 92 7.12 -6.98 1.80
CA LYS A 92 6.95 -7.06 3.25
C LYS A 92 7.31 -5.72 3.88
N SER A 93 6.51 -5.30 4.83
CA SER A 93 6.78 -4.17 5.70
C SER A 93 6.81 -4.67 7.13
N THR A 94 7.95 -4.53 7.80
CA THR A 94 8.05 -4.73 9.24
C THR A 94 7.80 -3.39 9.92
N LEU A 95 6.77 -3.35 10.76
CA LEU A 95 6.38 -2.17 11.54
C LEU A 95 6.61 -2.42 13.03
N ASP A 96 6.67 -1.35 13.81
CA ASP A 96 6.60 -1.49 15.25
C ASP A 96 5.23 -2.04 15.70
N SER A 97 5.12 -2.47 16.96
CA SER A 97 3.92 -3.14 17.48
C SER A 97 2.65 -2.29 17.39
N SER A 98 2.78 -0.96 17.41
CA SER A 98 1.68 0.01 17.33
C SER A 98 1.37 0.46 15.89
N PHE A 99 2.09 -0.02 14.90
CA PHE A 99 2.00 0.43 13.51
C PHE A 99 2.24 1.94 13.34
N SER A 100 3.07 2.54 14.20
CA SER A 100 3.36 3.97 14.16
C SER A 100 4.48 4.35 13.19
N LYS A 101 5.30 3.37 12.79
CA LYS A 101 6.42 3.56 11.86
C LYS A 101 6.87 2.25 11.24
N THR A 102 7.46 2.34 10.06
CA THR A 102 8.16 1.22 9.41
C THR A 102 9.56 1.04 9.99
N LEU A 103 9.95 -0.20 10.26
CA LEU A 103 11.30 -0.58 10.68
C LEU A 103 12.13 -1.11 9.50
N LYS A 104 11.48 -1.88 8.63
CA LYS A 104 12.11 -2.48 7.44
C LYS A 104 11.09 -2.65 6.32
N TYR A 105 11.53 -2.45 5.08
CA TYR A 105 10.76 -2.74 3.88
C TYR A 105 11.57 -3.66 2.99
N GLU A 106 10.94 -4.73 2.49
CA GLU A 106 11.55 -5.74 1.63
C GLU A 106 10.67 -5.95 0.41
N LYS A 107 11.27 -6.00 -0.77
CA LYS A 107 10.57 -6.26 -2.02
C LYS A 107 11.36 -7.21 -2.89
N SER A 108 10.78 -8.38 -3.17
CA SER A 108 11.22 -9.31 -4.20
C SER A 108 10.34 -9.11 -5.42
N GLN A 109 10.91 -8.58 -6.49
CA GLN A 109 10.21 -8.19 -7.70
C GLN A 109 10.67 -9.05 -8.89
N HIS A 110 9.75 -9.84 -9.44
CA HIS A 110 9.93 -10.58 -10.68
C HIS A 110 8.81 -10.17 -11.65
N GLU A 111 9.14 -9.24 -12.57
CA GLU A 111 8.18 -8.63 -13.49
C GLU A 111 8.73 -8.61 -14.91
N GLY A 112 8.24 -9.52 -15.76
CA GLY A 112 8.79 -9.76 -17.09
C GLY A 112 10.27 -10.16 -17.00
N SER A 113 11.16 -9.37 -17.61
CA SER A 113 12.62 -9.54 -17.53
C SER A 113 13.25 -8.81 -16.33
N THR A 114 12.46 -8.09 -15.54
CA THR A 114 12.99 -7.33 -14.39
C THR A 114 12.99 -8.21 -13.14
N HIS A 115 14.19 -8.38 -12.55
CA HIS A 115 14.36 -9.06 -11.26
C HIS A 115 15.08 -8.10 -10.31
N ARG A 116 14.48 -7.80 -9.17
CA ARG A 116 15.05 -6.91 -8.17
C ARG A 116 14.73 -7.39 -6.76
N GLU A 117 15.76 -7.43 -5.94
CA GLU A 117 15.65 -7.60 -4.49
C GLU A 117 15.99 -6.27 -3.84
N ILE A 118 15.02 -5.70 -3.13
CA ILE A 118 15.15 -4.40 -2.49
C ILE A 118 14.95 -4.57 -1.00
N ILE A 119 15.84 -3.96 -0.23
CA ILE A 119 15.70 -3.85 1.23
C ILE A 119 15.88 -2.38 1.58
N VAL A 120 15.00 -1.87 2.45
CA VAL A 120 15.15 -0.56 3.08
C VAL A 120 15.12 -0.75 4.59
N GLU A 121 16.16 -0.30 5.25
CA GLU A 121 16.27 -0.28 6.71
C GLU A 121 16.12 1.14 7.22
N TYR A 122 15.26 1.36 8.22
CA TYR A 122 15.01 2.68 8.79
C TYR A 122 15.68 2.79 10.17
N ASP A 123 16.78 3.54 10.22
CA ASP A 123 17.52 3.83 11.46
C ASP A 123 17.08 5.19 12.02
N TYR A 124 16.17 5.15 12.98
CA TYR A 124 15.62 6.36 13.60
C TYR A 124 16.61 7.06 14.55
N LYS A 125 17.63 6.35 15.04
CA LYS A 125 18.69 6.97 15.87
C LYS A 125 19.60 7.83 15.00
N LYS A 126 19.97 7.31 13.81
CA LYS A 126 20.77 8.04 12.82
C LYS A 126 19.93 8.96 11.93
N LYS A 127 18.60 8.88 12.01
CA LYS A 127 17.65 9.61 11.15
C LYS A 127 17.92 9.36 9.66
N GLU A 128 18.09 8.11 9.30
CA GLU A 128 18.36 7.70 7.91
C GLU A 128 17.59 6.45 7.50
N ALA A 129 17.28 6.37 6.20
CA ALA A 129 16.81 5.18 5.53
C ALA A 129 17.92 4.69 4.58
N ARG A 130 18.32 3.43 4.72
CA ARG A 130 19.36 2.77 3.92
C ARG A 130 18.70 1.87 2.89
N TYR A 131 18.89 2.19 1.61
CA TYR A 131 18.31 1.45 0.49
C TYR A 131 19.37 0.53 -0.13
N PHE A 132 19.05 -0.75 -0.15
CA PHE A 132 19.87 -1.80 -0.76
C PHE A 132 19.18 -2.34 -2.02
N GLU A 133 19.95 -2.62 -3.05
CA GLU A 133 19.52 -3.39 -4.23
C GLU A 133 20.41 -4.64 -4.30
N GLY A 134 19.81 -5.82 -4.06
CA GLY A 134 20.56 -7.01 -3.68
C GLY A 134 21.32 -6.76 -2.37
N ASN A 135 22.63 -7.07 -2.37
CA ASN A 135 23.49 -6.85 -1.21
C ASN A 135 24.19 -5.47 -1.22
N ASN A 136 23.90 -4.61 -2.21
CA ASN A 136 24.61 -3.35 -2.39
C ASN A 136 23.83 -2.20 -1.78
N LEU A 137 24.42 -1.46 -0.84
CA LEU A 137 23.91 -0.18 -0.36
C LEU A 137 24.01 0.85 -1.50
N THR A 138 22.88 1.26 -2.06
CA THR A 138 22.85 2.17 -3.21
C THR A 138 22.43 3.59 -2.86
N LYS A 139 21.76 3.77 -1.71
CA LYS A 139 21.29 5.09 -1.29
C LYS A 139 21.14 5.17 0.22
N ILE A 140 21.51 6.31 0.78
CA ILE A 140 21.12 6.74 2.14
C ILE A 140 20.26 7.99 1.98
N THR A 141 19.12 8.00 2.65
CA THR A 141 18.14 9.11 2.60
C THR A 141 17.89 9.60 4.02
N SER A 142 18.06 10.90 4.26
CA SER A 142 17.71 11.49 5.56
C SER A 142 16.19 11.45 5.79
N ILE A 143 15.79 11.08 7.01
CA ILE A 143 14.41 11.06 7.48
C ILE A 143 14.30 11.88 8.77
N PRO A 144 13.30 12.77 8.91
CA PRO A 144 13.20 13.64 10.09
C PRO A 144 12.73 12.89 11.35
N GLY A 145 12.08 11.73 11.19
CA GLY A 145 11.47 10.95 12.27
C GLY A 145 10.74 9.74 11.74
N PRO A 146 9.70 9.24 12.43
CA PRO A 146 8.87 8.14 11.99
C PRO A 146 8.32 8.33 10.57
N VAL A 147 8.41 7.29 9.75
CA VAL A 147 7.92 7.28 8.35
C VAL A 147 7.20 5.98 8.04
N PHE A 148 6.36 6.03 7.02
CA PHE A 148 5.71 4.89 6.42
C PHE A 148 6.35 4.55 5.06
N ASP A 149 6.52 3.27 4.80
CA ASP A 149 6.90 2.76 3.49
C ASP A 149 5.66 2.64 2.56
N PRO A 150 5.84 2.36 1.26
CA PRO A 150 4.72 2.28 0.32
C PRO A 150 3.63 1.26 0.65
N LEU A 151 3.91 0.17 1.38
CA LEU A 151 2.91 -0.83 1.77
C LEU A 151 2.23 -0.47 3.08
N SER A 152 2.99 0.00 4.06
CA SER A 152 2.50 0.31 5.41
C SER A 152 1.48 1.45 5.43
N ILE A 153 1.47 2.33 4.43
CA ILE A 153 0.47 3.40 4.28
C ILE A 153 -0.97 2.84 4.27
N ALA A 154 -1.20 1.67 3.68
CA ALA A 154 -2.52 1.05 3.66
C ALA A 154 -3.02 0.74 5.09
N TYR A 155 -2.12 0.37 5.99
CA TYR A 155 -2.44 0.11 7.39
C TYR A 155 -2.55 1.39 8.23
N PHE A 156 -1.82 2.45 7.87
CA PHE A 156 -2.02 3.77 8.48
C PHE A 156 -3.48 4.20 8.41
N PHE A 157 -4.11 4.11 7.25
CA PHE A 157 -5.52 4.50 7.08
C PHE A 157 -6.50 3.58 7.80
N ARG A 158 -6.11 2.38 8.16
CA ARG A 158 -6.93 1.50 9.00
C ARG A 158 -6.95 1.93 10.47
N LEU A 159 -5.89 2.58 10.92
CA LEU A 159 -5.74 3.05 12.31
C LEU A 159 -6.35 4.44 12.55
N HIS A 160 -6.64 5.19 11.50
CA HIS A 160 -7.08 6.57 11.60
C HIS A 160 -8.52 6.74 11.10
N SER A 161 -9.20 7.77 11.59
CA SER A 161 -10.55 8.11 11.13
C SER A 161 -10.51 8.60 9.69
N LEU A 162 -11.38 8.05 8.85
CA LEU A 162 -11.59 8.47 7.47
C LEU A 162 -12.78 9.43 7.43
N VAL A 163 -12.52 10.72 7.69
CA VAL A 163 -13.58 11.75 7.66
C VAL A 163 -13.83 12.13 6.19
N PRO A 164 -15.05 11.95 5.66
CA PRO A 164 -15.38 12.34 4.29
C PRO A 164 -15.05 13.80 4.00
N GLY A 165 -14.37 14.08 2.89
CA GLY A 165 -13.89 15.41 2.50
C GLY A 165 -12.64 15.88 3.23
N GLY A 166 -12.11 15.08 4.16
CA GLY A 166 -10.90 15.39 4.92
C GLY A 166 -9.61 15.25 4.13
N LYS A 167 -8.54 15.72 4.74
CA LYS A 167 -7.16 15.56 4.26
C LYS A 167 -6.27 15.05 5.39
N THR A 168 -5.38 14.15 5.07
CA THR A 168 -4.37 13.64 5.99
C THR A 168 -3.01 13.75 5.32
N THR A 169 -2.02 14.26 6.06
CA THR A 169 -0.63 14.32 5.60
C THR A 169 0.17 13.31 6.38
N LEU A 170 0.93 12.45 5.67
CA LEU A 170 1.76 11.44 6.29
C LEU A 170 3.20 11.45 5.78
N PRO A 171 4.19 11.28 6.67
CA PRO A 171 5.60 11.18 6.30
C PRO A 171 5.86 9.81 5.68
N THR A 172 6.40 9.78 4.47
CA THR A 172 6.68 8.57 3.74
C THR A 172 8.13 8.51 3.28
N CYS A 173 8.69 7.30 3.18
CA CYS A 173 10.00 7.09 2.60
C CYS A 173 10.08 5.74 1.88
N ASP A 174 10.39 5.76 0.60
CA ASP A 174 10.61 4.56 -0.23
C ASP A 174 12.07 4.06 -0.19
N GLY A 175 12.88 4.64 0.73
CA GLY A 175 14.31 4.42 0.85
C GLY A 175 15.15 5.34 -0.04
N LYS A 176 14.63 5.81 -1.16
CA LYS A 176 15.32 6.73 -2.07
C LYS A 176 14.96 8.18 -1.86
N LYS A 177 13.74 8.44 -1.35
CA LYS A 177 13.24 9.80 -1.10
C LYS A 177 12.31 9.82 0.11
N PHE A 178 12.50 10.81 0.97
CA PHE A 178 11.54 11.19 2.02
C PHE A 178 10.53 12.17 1.44
N ARG A 179 9.27 12.09 1.88
CA ARG A 179 8.18 12.94 1.41
C ARG A 179 7.05 13.04 2.42
N GLN A 180 6.37 14.19 2.41
CA GLN A 180 5.07 14.35 3.05
C GLN A 180 3.98 14.11 1.99
N VAL A 181 3.18 13.08 2.14
CA VAL A 181 2.10 12.77 1.19
C VAL A 181 0.79 13.26 1.76
N VAL A 182 0.11 14.11 1.00
CA VAL A 182 -1.26 14.54 1.31
C VAL A 182 -2.23 13.56 0.65
N VAL A 183 -3.13 13.00 1.43
CA VAL A 183 -4.17 12.09 0.95
C VAL A 183 -5.54 12.70 1.25
N ARG A 184 -6.37 12.81 0.22
CA ARG A 184 -7.77 13.24 0.35
C ARG A 184 -8.65 12.06 0.65
N THR A 185 -9.60 12.27 1.54
CA THR A 185 -10.68 11.32 1.81
C THR A 185 -11.91 11.72 1.00
N GLY A 186 -12.41 10.80 0.20
CA GLY A 186 -13.59 10.98 -0.64
C GLY A 186 -14.91 10.86 0.13
N LYS A 187 -15.99 10.70 -0.63
CA LYS A 187 -17.32 10.47 -0.06
C LYS A 187 -17.48 9.01 0.35
N ARG A 188 -18.43 8.77 1.26
CA ARG A 188 -18.96 7.44 1.55
C ARG A 188 -19.79 6.95 0.37
N GLU A 189 -19.51 5.76 -0.12
CA GLU A 189 -20.20 5.17 -1.26
C GLU A 189 -20.38 3.66 -1.12
N HIS A 190 -21.26 3.07 -1.92
CA HIS A 190 -21.41 1.62 -1.99
C HIS A 190 -20.41 1.02 -2.96
N ILE A 191 -19.66 0.04 -2.48
CA ILE A 191 -18.78 -0.77 -3.30
C ILE A 191 -19.39 -2.16 -3.46
N LYS A 192 -19.55 -2.58 -4.71
CA LYS A 192 -19.97 -3.95 -5.03
C LYS A 192 -18.75 -4.88 -4.98
N LEU A 193 -18.87 -5.91 -4.16
CA LEU A 193 -17.94 -7.03 -4.03
C LEU A 193 -18.62 -8.31 -4.54
N PRO A 194 -17.88 -9.40 -4.79
CA PRO A 194 -18.48 -10.70 -5.16
C PRO A 194 -19.48 -11.21 -4.13
N GLN A 195 -19.27 -10.93 -2.84
CA GLN A 195 -20.11 -11.38 -1.72
C GLN A 195 -21.36 -10.52 -1.50
N GLY A 196 -21.44 -9.31 -2.08
CA GLY A 196 -22.52 -8.36 -1.85
C GLY A 196 -22.06 -6.92 -1.93
N LYS A 197 -22.77 -6.01 -1.26
CA LYS A 197 -22.42 -4.59 -1.21
C LYS A 197 -21.86 -4.23 0.16
N ILE A 198 -21.00 -3.24 0.19
CA ILE A 198 -20.44 -2.68 1.43
C ILE A 198 -20.35 -1.16 1.29
N PHE A 199 -20.56 -0.44 2.39
CA PHE A 199 -20.19 0.96 2.45
C PHE A 199 -18.66 1.08 2.55
N ALA A 200 -18.10 2.02 1.81
CA ALA A 200 -16.68 2.29 1.83
C ALA A 200 -16.39 3.78 1.62
N ILE A 201 -15.23 4.20 2.07
CA ILE A 201 -14.73 5.56 1.92
C ILE A 201 -13.44 5.50 1.08
N GLY A 202 -13.44 6.22 -0.03
CA GLY A 202 -12.29 6.30 -0.93
C GLY A 202 -11.20 7.24 -0.37
N THR A 203 -9.94 6.90 -0.61
CA THR A 203 -8.80 7.78 -0.35
C THR A 203 -7.97 7.92 -1.62
N SER A 204 -7.41 9.10 -1.85
CA SER A 204 -6.53 9.36 -3.00
C SER A 204 -5.42 10.33 -2.63
N PRO A 205 -4.15 10.06 -3.01
CA PRO A 205 -3.06 11.01 -2.82
C PRO A 205 -3.24 12.22 -3.75
N GLU A 206 -2.86 13.41 -3.26
CA GLU A 206 -2.78 14.61 -4.09
C GLU A 206 -1.62 14.49 -5.07
N MET A 207 -1.94 14.59 -6.37
CA MET A 207 -0.98 14.36 -7.45
C MET A 207 -0.22 15.62 -7.89
N GLU A 208 -0.54 16.79 -7.37
CA GLU A 208 -0.05 18.10 -7.85
C GLU A 208 1.47 18.29 -7.71
N ASN A 209 2.11 17.51 -6.86
CA ASN A 209 3.55 17.60 -6.60
C ASN A 209 4.33 16.32 -6.94
N LEU A 210 3.74 15.44 -7.73
CA LEU A 210 4.41 14.22 -8.19
C LEU A 210 5.31 14.52 -9.38
N GLY A 211 6.54 14.92 -9.11
CA GLY A 211 7.58 15.08 -10.15
C GLY A 211 8.04 13.75 -10.76
N GLY A 212 8.75 13.79 -11.87
CA GLY A 212 9.35 12.61 -12.51
C GLY A 212 8.42 11.93 -13.51
N VAL A 213 8.28 10.61 -13.42
CA VAL A 213 7.55 9.78 -14.41
C VAL A 213 6.07 10.18 -14.57
N PHE A 214 5.48 10.84 -13.57
CA PHE A 214 4.08 11.29 -13.60
C PHE A 214 3.80 12.52 -14.45
N ASN A 215 4.80 13.34 -14.75
CA ASN A 215 4.61 14.48 -15.67
C ASN A 215 4.18 14.04 -17.09
N LYS A 216 4.29 12.75 -17.42
CA LYS A 216 3.90 12.15 -18.69
C LYS A 216 2.68 11.24 -18.60
N SER A 217 2.15 10.98 -17.41
CA SER A 217 0.90 10.23 -17.24
C SER A 217 -0.26 11.21 -17.15
N PRO A 218 -1.36 11.03 -17.91
CA PRO A 218 -2.56 11.81 -17.68
C PRO A 218 -2.97 11.55 -16.25
N LYS A 219 -3.08 12.62 -15.42
CA LYS A 219 -3.37 12.63 -13.98
C LYS A 219 -3.73 11.24 -13.44
N GLY A 220 -2.68 10.43 -13.21
CA GLY A 220 -2.82 9.05 -12.79
C GLY A 220 -3.43 9.05 -11.40
N MET A 221 -4.59 8.45 -11.26
CA MET A 221 -5.29 8.36 -9.99
C MET A 221 -4.98 7.03 -9.37
N LEU A 222 -4.46 7.05 -8.17
CA LEU A 222 -4.53 5.91 -7.27
C LEU A 222 -5.66 6.18 -6.29
N GLU A 223 -6.59 5.25 -6.18
CA GLU A 223 -7.68 5.32 -5.23
C GLU A 223 -7.74 4.02 -4.44
N VAL A 224 -7.92 4.12 -3.14
CA VAL A 224 -8.11 2.99 -2.23
C VAL A 224 -9.40 3.21 -1.46
N TRP A 225 -10.33 2.26 -1.54
CA TRP A 225 -11.57 2.26 -0.78
C TRP A 225 -11.42 1.36 0.42
N TYR A 226 -11.66 1.93 1.59
CA TYR A 226 -11.69 1.21 2.87
C TYR A 226 -13.13 0.99 3.30
N SER A 227 -13.44 -0.18 3.85
CA SER A 227 -14.75 -0.43 4.45
C SER A 227 -15.06 0.61 5.52
N ASP A 228 -16.32 1.08 5.53
CA ASP A 228 -16.80 2.05 6.52
C ASP A 228 -17.29 1.31 7.78
N ASP A 229 -16.37 0.63 8.42
CA ASP A 229 -16.51 -0.07 9.69
C ASP A 229 -15.22 0.09 10.52
N ASP A 230 -15.19 -0.47 11.72
CA ASP A 230 -14.05 -0.34 12.62
C ASP A 230 -12.77 -0.98 12.05
N ARG A 231 -12.89 -1.96 11.16
CA ARG A 231 -11.74 -2.66 10.55
C ARG A 231 -11.08 -1.88 9.42
N LYS A 232 -11.81 -1.02 8.73
CA LYS A 232 -11.34 -0.24 7.57
C LYS A 232 -10.52 -1.09 6.60
N VAL A 233 -11.11 -2.22 6.17
CA VAL A 233 -10.46 -3.14 5.24
C VAL A 233 -10.34 -2.48 3.88
N PRO A 234 -9.16 -2.49 3.20
CA PRO A 234 -9.05 -2.03 1.82
C PRO A 234 -9.81 -2.97 0.88
N VAL A 235 -11.03 -2.60 0.50
CA VAL A 235 -11.94 -3.44 -0.29
C VAL A 235 -11.77 -3.29 -1.79
N ARG A 236 -11.20 -2.17 -2.23
CA ARG A 236 -10.88 -1.92 -3.64
C ARG A 236 -9.68 -0.99 -3.76
N VAL A 237 -8.80 -1.29 -4.70
CA VAL A 237 -7.72 -0.42 -5.14
C VAL A 237 -7.85 -0.21 -6.63
N ARG A 238 -7.82 1.03 -7.11
CA ARG A 238 -7.84 1.37 -8.53
C ARG A 238 -6.65 2.25 -8.87
N SER A 239 -5.91 1.88 -9.90
CA SER A 239 -4.84 2.68 -10.46
C SER A 239 -5.12 2.94 -11.92
N LYS A 240 -5.24 4.22 -12.29
CA LYS A 240 -5.37 4.65 -13.68
C LYS A 240 -3.99 4.71 -14.31
N VAL A 241 -3.84 4.12 -15.47
CA VAL A 241 -2.58 4.09 -16.23
C VAL A 241 -2.81 4.69 -17.62
N ILE A 242 -1.74 4.90 -18.39
CA ILE A 242 -1.82 5.50 -19.73
C ILE A 242 -2.82 4.76 -20.64
N VAL A 243 -2.88 3.44 -20.51
CA VAL A 243 -3.83 2.59 -21.25
C VAL A 243 -4.69 1.82 -20.27
N GLY A 244 -5.90 2.32 -20.01
CA GLY A 244 -6.87 1.66 -19.15
C GLY A 244 -6.68 1.91 -17.65
N SER A 245 -7.16 0.98 -16.85
CA SER A 245 -7.03 0.99 -15.39
C SER A 245 -6.84 -0.42 -14.85
N PHE A 246 -6.04 -0.53 -13.79
CA PHE A 246 -5.98 -1.73 -12.96
C PHE A 246 -6.90 -1.56 -11.76
N THR A 247 -7.63 -2.62 -11.44
CA THR A 247 -8.49 -2.67 -10.25
C THR A 247 -8.23 -3.96 -9.51
N ALA A 248 -7.86 -3.85 -8.23
CA ALA A 248 -7.89 -4.95 -7.28
C ALA A 248 -9.21 -4.85 -6.51
N THR A 249 -10.00 -5.92 -6.48
CA THR A 249 -11.25 -5.98 -5.74
C THR A 249 -11.18 -7.14 -4.76
N LEU A 250 -11.51 -6.86 -3.49
CA LEU A 250 -11.53 -7.88 -2.44
C LEU A 250 -12.53 -9.00 -2.80
N THR A 251 -12.07 -10.23 -2.74
CA THR A 251 -12.85 -11.45 -2.99
C THR A 251 -13.07 -12.27 -1.74
N GLU A 252 -12.14 -12.19 -0.79
CA GLU A 252 -12.23 -12.92 0.47
C GLU A 252 -11.49 -12.15 1.57
N ALA A 253 -12.01 -12.21 2.79
CA ALA A 253 -11.37 -11.67 3.98
C ALA A 253 -11.47 -12.67 5.13
N PHE A 254 -10.37 -12.89 5.83
CA PHE A 254 -10.36 -13.63 7.09
C PHE A 254 -9.80 -12.71 8.19
N PRO A 255 -10.56 -12.45 9.24
CA PRO A 255 -11.99 -12.76 9.45
C PRO A 255 -12.91 -12.14 8.39
N ALA A 256 -14.08 -12.75 8.17
CA ALA A 256 -15.03 -12.29 7.16
C ALA A 256 -15.51 -10.83 7.41
N LEU A 257 -15.83 -10.12 6.33
CA LEU A 257 -16.46 -8.79 6.40
C LEU A 257 -17.98 -8.93 6.60
N LYS A 258 -18.57 -7.94 7.27
CA LYS A 258 -20.01 -7.77 7.27
C LYS A 258 -20.47 -7.16 5.95
N ILE A 259 -21.32 -7.87 5.24
CA ILE A 259 -21.92 -7.43 3.99
C ILE A 259 -23.27 -6.81 4.27
N ILE A 260 -23.64 -5.82 3.47
CA ILE A 260 -24.97 -5.22 3.48
C ILE A 260 -25.77 -5.93 2.38
N ASP A 261 -26.89 -6.49 2.75
CA ASP A 261 -27.83 -7.14 1.81
C ASP A 261 -28.52 -6.12 0.89
#